data_ab1d791a7ea923159bc04bcbeafa39cd
#
_entry.id   ab1d791a7ea923159bc04bcbeafa39cd
#
_cell.length_a   1.000
_cell.length_b   1.000
_cell.length_c   1.000
_cell.angle_alpha   90.00
_cell.angle_beta   90.00
_cell.angle_gamma   90.00
#
_symmetry.space_group_name_H-M   'P 1'
#
loop_
_entity.id
_entity.type
_entity.pdbx_description
1 polymer ?
#
loop_
_entity_poly.entity_id
_entity_poly.type
_entity_poly.pdbx_seq_one_letter_code
_entity_poly.pdbx_strand_id
1 'polypeptide(L)'
;MAKHLIDTDLYIDLIQSGTTLSLIRELYDKDAPGIYFSSIVAQELLAGARTALGKRRVEALFRPFERVGRIVTPSHRHWKDAGAILAKILQQRPDLKSKLPALVNDCLLAVSTRSMGATLYTRNRDDFALLQRVRSFSLVVVG
;
A
#
# COMPACT_ATOMS: atom_id res chain seq x y z
N MET A 1 16.29 -9.58 7.22
CA MET A 1 16.30 -8.50 6.22
C MET A 1 15.03 -7.67 6.33
N ALA A 2 15.16 -6.37 6.35
CA ALA A 2 13.99 -5.48 6.39
C ALA A 2 13.20 -5.55 5.09
N LYS A 3 11.88 -5.56 5.20
CA LYS A 3 10.95 -5.56 4.06
C LYS A 3 10.14 -4.28 4.06
N HIS A 4 9.88 -3.75 2.89
CA HIS A 4 9.22 -2.46 2.71
C HIS A 4 8.10 -2.56 1.69
N LEU A 5 6.95 -1.95 2.02
CA LEU A 5 5.85 -1.72 1.08
C LEU A 5 5.59 -0.23 0.99
N ILE A 6 5.30 0.26 -0.18
CA ILE A 6 5.09 1.68 -0.46
C ILE A 6 3.67 1.85 -0.99
N ASP A 7 2.92 2.76 -0.36
CA ASP A 7 1.53 3.03 -0.72
C ASP A 7 1.42 3.77 -2.07
N THR A 8 0.24 3.69 -2.64
CA THR A 8 -0.11 4.25 -3.95
C THR A 8 0.21 5.74 -4.05
N ASP A 9 -0.11 6.52 -3.02
CA ASP A 9 0.06 7.98 -3.04
C ASP A 9 1.51 8.41 -3.28
N LEU A 10 2.48 7.65 -2.76
CA LEU A 10 3.89 7.94 -2.95
C LEU A 10 4.36 7.62 -4.38
N TYR A 11 3.79 6.59 -5.00
CA TYR A 11 4.07 6.28 -6.40
C TYR A 11 3.40 7.28 -7.35
N ILE A 12 2.23 7.80 -7.00
CA ILE A 12 1.56 8.84 -7.80
C ILE A 12 2.46 10.08 -7.91
N ASP A 13 3.10 10.47 -6.82
CA ASP A 13 4.05 11.59 -6.84
C ASP A 13 5.17 11.36 -7.86
N LEU A 14 5.73 10.17 -7.84
CA LEU A 14 6.81 9.81 -8.76
C LEU A 14 6.35 9.91 -10.22
N ILE A 15 5.15 9.40 -10.52
CA ILE A 15 4.59 9.40 -11.88
C ILE A 15 4.28 10.83 -12.34
N GLN A 16 3.66 11.65 -11.49
CA GLN A 16 3.20 12.99 -11.84
C GLN A 16 4.32 14.02 -11.92
N SER A 17 5.25 13.99 -10.95
CA SER A 17 6.31 15.00 -10.86
C SER A 17 7.66 14.52 -11.34
N GLY A 18 7.84 13.22 -11.55
CA GLY A 18 9.13 12.63 -11.87
C GLY A 18 10.10 12.63 -10.69
N THR A 19 9.64 13.09 -9.52
CA THR A 19 10.45 13.14 -8.30
C THR A 19 9.81 12.28 -7.23
N THR A 20 10.62 11.83 -6.27
CA THR A 20 10.13 11.08 -5.13
C THR A 20 10.66 11.71 -3.86
N LEU A 21 9.98 11.46 -2.74
CA LEU A 21 10.45 11.90 -1.44
C LEU A 21 11.82 11.27 -1.15
N SER A 22 12.68 12.02 -0.49
CA SER A 22 14.07 11.59 -0.22
C SER A 22 14.12 10.25 0.53
N LEU A 23 13.18 9.99 1.43
CA LEU A 23 13.13 8.71 2.15
C LEU A 23 12.87 7.53 1.20
N ILE A 24 11.95 7.67 0.26
CA ILE A 24 11.64 6.62 -0.71
C ILE A 24 12.81 6.41 -1.67
N ARG A 25 13.41 7.49 -2.14
CA ARG A 25 14.61 7.43 -2.97
C ARG A 25 15.74 6.68 -2.25
N GLU A 26 15.93 6.98 -0.97
CA GLU A 26 16.94 6.33 -0.17
C GLU A 26 16.69 4.83 -0.02
N LEU A 27 15.42 4.42 0.15
CA LEU A 27 15.06 3.00 0.17
C LEU A 27 15.42 2.30 -1.14
N TYR A 28 15.11 2.91 -2.27
CA TYR A 28 15.45 2.35 -3.59
C TYR A 28 16.95 2.28 -3.83
N ASP A 29 17.68 3.27 -3.36
CA ASP A 29 19.13 3.32 -3.56
C ASP A 29 19.89 2.35 -2.65
N LYS A 30 19.42 2.16 -1.40
CA LYS A 30 20.17 1.43 -0.37
C LYS A 30 19.60 0.07 -0.03
N ASP A 31 18.31 -0.14 -0.23
CA ASP A 31 17.63 -1.37 0.22
C ASP A 31 16.62 -1.91 -0.80
N ALA A 32 16.91 -1.73 -2.07
CA ALA A 32 16.04 -2.21 -3.15
C ALA A 32 15.63 -3.68 -3.01
N PRO A 33 16.52 -4.62 -2.61
CA PRO A 33 16.14 -6.02 -2.43
C PRO A 33 15.07 -6.24 -1.35
N GLY A 34 14.91 -5.31 -0.42
CA GLY A 34 13.89 -5.37 0.64
C GLY A 34 12.54 -4.78 0.22
N ILE A 35 12.45 -4.14 -0.94
CA ILE A 35 11.21 -3.51 -1.41
C ILE A 35 10.36 -4.55 -2.14
N TYR A 36 9.08 -4.62 -1.76
CA TYR A 36 8.04 -5.42 -2.40
C TYR A 36 6.97 -4.51 -2.98
N PHE A 37 6.23 -5.00 -3.96
CA PHE A 37 5.17 -4.23 -4.61
C PHE A 37 3.83 -4.93 -4.41
N SER A 38 2.83 -4.20 -3.91
CA SER A 38 1.51 -4.79 -3.65
C SER A 38 0.64 -4.79 -4.90
N SER A 39 -0.06 -5.90 -5.15
CA SER A 39 -1.08 -6.01 -6.20
C SER A 39 -2.20 -4.97 -6.01
N ILE A 40 -2.50 -4.59 -4.76
CA ILE A 40 -3.48 -3.54 -4.46
C ILE A 40 -3.02 -2.22 -5.04
N VAL A 41 -1.74 -1.88 -4.84
CA VAL A 41 -1.15 -0.65 -5.38
C VAL A 41 -1.13 -0.68 -6.90
N ALA A 42 -0.78 -1.83 -7.50
CA ALA A 42 -0.82 -1.99 -8.95
C ALA A 42 -2.22 -1.71 -9.51
N GLN A 43 -3.26 -2.27 -8.87
CA GLN A 43 -4.65 -2.04 -9.27
C GLN A 43 -5.02 -0.57 -9.21
N GLU A 44 -4.72 0.10 -8.10
CA GLU A 44 -5.06 1.50 -7.91
C GLU A 44 -4.34 2.42 -8.92
N LEU A 45 -3.06 2.16 -9.17
CA LEU A 45 -2.30 2.92 -10.16
C LEU A 45 -2.81 2.71 -11.58
N LEU A 46 -3.11 1.47 -11.95
CA LEU A 46 -3.67 1.15 -13.27
C LEU A 46 -5.06 1.77 -13.46
N ALA A 47 -5.90 1.72 -12.43
CA ALA A 47 -7.23 2.33 -12.48
C ALA A 47 -7.17 3.85 -12.68
N GLY A 48 -6.14 4.49 -12.16
CA GLY A 48 -5.91 5.93 -12.34
C GLY A 48 -5.22 6.32 -13.64
N ALA A 49 -4.66 5.36 -14.37
CA ALA A 49 -3.93 5.62 -15.61
C ALA A 49 -4.89 5.62 -16.81
N ARG A 50 -5.27 6.82 -17.28
CA ARG A 50 -6.29 6.99 -18.33
C ARG A 50 -5.70 7.15 -19.73
N THR A 51 -4.38 7.23 -19.85
CA THR A 51 -3.68 7.38 -21.14
C THR A 51 -2.74 6.21 -21.38
N ALA A 52 -2.38 5.97 -22.64
CA ALA A 52 -1.41 4.93 -22.99
C ALA A 52 -0.04 5.20 -22.33
N LEU A 53 0.38 6.47 -22.28
CA LEU A 53 1.62 6.85 -21.62
C LEU A 53 1.58 6.60 -20.11
N GLY A 54 0.47 7.00 -19.47
CA GLY A 54 0.26 6.77 -18.03
C GLY A 54 0.30 5.30 -17.69
N LYS A 55 -0.36 4.46 -18.49
CA LYS A 55 -0.35 3.01 -18.31
C LYS A 55 1.06 2.45 -18.41
N ARG A 56 1.85 2.87 -19.40
CA ARG A 56 3.23 2.40 -19.55
C ARG A 56 4.10 2.81 -18.37
N ARG A 57 3.90 4.02 -17.83
CA ARG A 57 4.63 4.49 -16.64
C ARG A 57 4.31 3.65 -15.42
N VAL A 58 3.03 3.31 -15.21
CA VAL A 58 2.62 2.44 -14.12
C VAL A 58 3.22 1.05 -14.28
N GLU A 59 3.12 0.45 -15.45
CA GLU A 59 3.68 -0.88 -15.70
C GLU A 59 5.20 -0.91 -15.48
N ALA A 60 5.89 0.17 -15.82
CA ALA A 60 7.33 0.27 -15.60
C ALA A 60 7.69 0.24 -14.11
N LEU A 61 6.79 0.68 -13.22
CA LEU A 61 7.03 0.63 -11.77
C LEU A 61 7.01 -0.80 -11.23
N PHE A 62 6.01 -1.61 -11.60
CA PHE A 62 5.86 -2.93 -10.97
C PHE A 62 6.48 -4.09 -11.75
N ARG A 63 6.74 -3.93 -13.05
CA ARG A 63 7.31 -5.00 -13.87
C ARG A 63 8.63 -5.58 -13.32
N PRO A 64 9.57 -4.77 -12.81
CA PRO A 64 10.78 -5.33 -12.19
C PRO A 64 10.48 -6.25 -11.01
N PHE A 65 9.46 -5.94 -10.22
CA PHE A 65 9.06 -6.77 -9.07
C PHE A 65 8.43 -8.07 -9.52
N GLU A 66 7.66 -8.04 -10.60
CA GLU A 66 7.11 -9.27 -11.21
C GLU A 66 8.24 -10.22 -11.64
N ARG A 67 9.27 -9.68 -12.25
CA ARG A 67 10.41 -10.47 -12.78
C ARG A 67 11.19 -11.17 -11.68
N VAL A 68 11.30 -10.58 -10.50
CA VAL A 68 12.06 -11.15 -9.39
C VAL A 68 11.18 -11.79 -8.31
N GLY A 69 9.86 -11.90 -8.56
CA GLY A 69 8.95 -12.57 -7.64
C GLY A 69 8.71 -11.81 -6.34
N ARG A 70 8.75 -10.47 -6.38
CA ARG A 70 8.49 -9.63 -5.19
C ARG A 70 7.18 -8.86 -5.28
N ILE A 71 6.15 -9.49 -5.83
CA ILE A 71 4.77 -8.99 -5.79
C ILE A 71 4.07 -9.60 -4.58
N VAL A 72 3.39 -8.76 -3.80
CA VAL A 72 2.60 -9.17 -2.64
C VAL A 72 1.13 -9.09 -3.01
N THR A 73 0.44 -10.24 -2.95
CA THR A 73 -0.99 -10.34 -3.25
C THR A 73 -1.70 -10.88 -2.02
N PRO A 74 -2.78 -10.21 -1.54
CA PRO A 74 -3.53 -10.69 -0.38
C PRO A 74 -4.11 -12.09 -0.63
N SER A 75 -3.93 -12.97 0.35
CA SER A 75 -4.51 -14.31 0.32
C SER A 75 -5.95 -14.28 0.83
N HIS A 76 -6.67 -15.41 0.71
CA HIS A 76 -8.00 -15.55 1.28
C HIS A 76 -8.01 -15.21 2.78
N ARG A 77 -7.00 -15.66 3.52
CA ARG A 77 -6.87 -15.32 4.94
C ARG A 77 -6.78 -13.82 5.18
N HIS A 78 -6.04 -13.11 4.35
CA HIS A 78 -5.93 -11.64 4.45
C HIS A 78 -7.28 -10.98 4.20
N TRP A 79 -8.05 -11.45 3.25
CA TRP A 79 -9.39 -10.95 2.99
C TRP A 79 -10.31 -11.14 4.20
N LYS A 80 -10.27 -12.33 4.82
CA LYS A 80 -11.05 -12.61 6.03
C LYS A 80 -10.64 -11.72 7.20
N ASP A 81 -9.35 -11.55 7.42
CA ASP A 81 -8.82 -10.70 8.49
C ASP A 81 -9.24 -9.24 8.27
N ALA A 82 -9.16 -8.76 7.04
CA ALA A 82 -9.61 -7.42 6.70
C ALA A 82 -11.10 -7.24 7.01
N GLY A 83 -11.94 -8.21 6.66
CA GLY A 83 -13.36 -8.18 6.99
C GLY A 83 -13.62 -8.07 8.48
N ALA A 84 -12.89 -8.83 9.30
CA ALA A 84 -13.02 -8.78 10.75
C ALA A 84 -12.59 -7.41 11.33
N ILE A 85 -11.52 -6.84 10.81
CA ILE A 85 -11.02 -5.51 11.22
C ILE A 85 -12.04 -4.44 10.87
N LEU A 86 -12.56 -4.46 9.65
CA LEU A 86 -13.55 -3.49 9.18
C LEU A 86 -14.85 -3.58 9.99
N ALA A 87 -15.28 -4.78 10.34
CA ALA A 87 -16.46 -4.97 11.21
C ALA A 87 -16.25 -4.29 12.57
N LYS A 88 -15.09 -4.44 13.18
CA LYS A 88 -14.78 -3.77 14.45
C LYS A 88 -14.79 -2.25 14.32
N ILE A 89 -14.22 -1.72 13.25
CA ILE A 89 -14.20 -0.28 13.01
C ILE A 89 -15.62 0.25 12.89
N LEU A 90 -16.48 -0.42 12.13
CA LEU A 90 -17.86 0.02 11.92
C LEU A 90 -18.71 -0.10 13.19
N GLN A 91 -18.43 -1.07 14.06
CA GLN A 91 -19.09 -1.18 15.36
C GLN A 91 -18.77 0.03 16.25
N GLN A 92 -17.52 0.48 16.25
CA GLN A 92 -17.06 1.62 17.05
C GLN A 92 -17.38 2.96 16.40
N ARG A 93 -17.36 3.00 15.08
CA ARG A 93 -17.55 4.21 14.27
C ARG A 93 -18.52 3.95 13.12
N PRO A 94 -19.86 3.85 13.42
CA PRO A 94 -20.85 3.64 12.36
C PRO A 94 -20.87 4.75 11.30
N ASP A 95 -20.41 5.94 11.66
CA ASP A 95 -20.29 7.09 10.75
C ASP A 95 -19.33 6.83 9.59
N LEU A 96 -18.44 5.84 9.70
CA LEU A 96 -17.46 5.52 8.67
C LEU A 96 -17.98 4.56 7.59
N LYS A 97 -19.24 4.17 7.64
CA LYS A 97 -19.83 3.26 6.66
C LYS A 97 -19.68 3.75 5.22
N SER A 98 -19.85 5.05 4.99
CA SER A 98 -19.67 5.65 3.67
C SER A 98 -18.23 5.63 3.18
N LYS A 99 -17.27 5.52 4.11
CA LYS A 99 -15.83 5.47 3.82
C LYS A 99 -15.32 4.04 3.58
N LEU A 100 -16.18 3.04 3.76
CA LEU A 100 -15.81 1.64 3.68
C LEU A 100 -15.08 1.27 2.36
N PRO A 101 -15.54 1.69 1.17
CA PRO A 101 -14.85 1.35 -0.06
C PRO A 101 -13.38 1.77 -0.10
N ALA A 102 -13.06 2.95 0.46
CA ALA A 102 -11.67 3.41 0.56
C ALA A 102 -10.88 2.63 1.58
N LEU A 103 -11.51 2.27 2.71
CA LEU A 103 -10.86 1.53 3.79
C LEU A 103 -10.55 0.08 3.43
N VAL A 104 -11.28 -0.54 2.50
CA VAL A 104 -11.07 -1.95 2.13
C VAL A 104 -9.65 -2.17 1.61
N ASN A 105 -9.22 -1.40 0.64
CA ASN A 105 -7.88 -1.53 0.06
C ASN A 105 -6.79 -1.23 1.09
N ASP A 106 -6.96 -0.18 1.88
CA ASP A 106 -6.01 0.18 2.93
C ASP A 106 -5.89 -0.92 3.98
N CYS A 107 -7.02 -1.54 4.35
CA CYS A 107 -7.05 -2.64 5.30
C CYS A 107 -6.32 -3.87 4.75
N LEU A 108 -6.55 -4.23 3.50
CA LEU A 108 -5.84 -5.34 2.86
C LEU A 108 -4.34 -5.08 2.80
N LEU A 109 -3.95 -3.85 2.51
CA LEU A 109 -2.54 -3.47 2.48
C LEU A 109 -1.91 -3.57 3.87
N ALA A 110 -2.61 -3.09 4.90
CA ALA A 110 -2.15 -3.18 6.30
C ALA A 110 -2.00 -4.63 6.76
N VAL A 111 -2.97 -5.47 6.46
CA VAL A 111 -2.93 -6.91 6.82
C VAL A 111 -1.78 -7.61 6.12
N SER A 112 -1.56 -7.33 4.84
CA SER A 112 -0.44 -7.88 4.08
C SER A 112 0.90 -7.44 4.66
N THR A 113 1.01 -6.16 5.02
CA THR A 113 2.22 -5.60 5.64
C THR A 113 2.57 -6.34 6.93
N ARG A 114 1.57 -6.51 7.80
CA ARG A 114 1.77 -7.23 9.06
C ARG A 114 2.18 -8.69 8.82
N SER A 115 1.50 -9.37 7.92
CA SER A 115 1.70 -10.79 7.66
C SER A 115 3.13 -11.09 7.19
N MET A 116 3.71 -10.21 6.40
CA MET A 116 5.07 -10.42 5.89
C MET A 116 6.16 -9.77 6.75
N GLY A 117 5.78 -9.13 7.87
CA GLY A 117 6.74 -8.45 8.73
C GLY A 117 7.39 -7.23 8.08
N ALA A 118 6.67 -6.55 7.19
CA ALA A 118 7.17 -5.39 6.48
C ALA A 118 6.82 -4.08 7.20
N THR A 119 7.38 -2.99 6.70
CA THR A 119 7.00 -1.63 7.07
C THR A 119 6.28 -1.00 5.88
N LEU A 120 5.13 -0.39 6.12
CA LEU A 120 4.36 0.34 5.12
C LEU A 120 4.70 1.83 5.18
N TYR A 121 4.97 2.42 4.03
CA TYR A 121 5.24 3.86 3.87
C TYR A 121 4.05 4.50 3.17
N THR A 122 3.49 5.56 3.77
CA THR A 122 2.29 6.23 3.26
C THR A 122 2.25 7.70 3.67
N ARG A 123 1.45 8.50 2.98
CA ARG A 123 1.05 9.83 3.44
C ARG A 123 -0.30 9.82 4.15
N ASN A 124 -1.08 8.76 4.02
CA ASN A 124 -2.43 8.66 4.57
C ASN A 124 -2.40 8.28 6.05
N ARG A 125 -2.12 9.27 6.90
CA ARG A 125 -2.02 9.09 8.35
C ARG A 125 -3.34 8.60 8.95
N ASP A 126 -4.44 9.24 8.61
CA ASP A 126 -5.70 9.06 9.33
C ASP A 126 -6.27 7.66 9.17
N ASP A 127 -6.37 7.17 7.95
CA ASP A 127 -6.93 5.85 7.69
C ASP A 127 -6.05 4.72 8.27
N PHE A 128 -4.73 4.83 8.11
CA PHE A 128 -3.83 3.80 8.63
C PHE A 128 -3.68 3.87 10.16
N ALA A 129 -3.79 5.03 10.78
CA ALA A 129 -3.82 5.13 12.24
C ALA A 129 -5.07 4.44 12.82
N LEU A 130 -6.21 4.60 12.14
CA LEU A 130 -7.45 3.93 12.52
C LEU A 130 -7.29 2.40 12.45
N LEU A 131 -6.68 1.88 11.39
CA LEU A 131 -6.43 0.45 11.22
C LEU A 131 -5.43 -0.08 12.25
N GLN A 132 -4.38 0.69 12.59
CA GLN A 132 -3.40 0.30 13.60
C GLN A 132 -4.01 0.10 14.98
N ARG A 133 -5.06 0.83 15.32
CA ARG A 133 -5.75 0.70 16.62
C ARG A 133 -6.42 -0.67 16.77
N VAL A 134 -6.87 -1.26 15.67
CA VAL A 134 -7.52 -2.58 15.67
C VAL A 134 -6.48 -3.68 15.59
N ARG A 135 -5.50 -3.54 14.73
CA ARG A 135 -4.41 -4.52 14.59
C ARG A 135 -3.12 -3.81 14.23
N SER A 136 -2.12 -3.95 15.09
CA SER A 136 -0.83 -3.27 14.90
C SER A 136 -0.06 -3.80 13.69
N PHE A 137 0.64 -2.90 13.05
CA PHE A 137 1.60 -3.19 11.97
C PHE A 137 2.62 -2.04 11.91
N SER A 138 3.74 -2.27 11.25
CA SER A 138 4.79 -1.26 11.15
C SER A 138 4.42 -0.22 10.09
N LEU A 139 4.34 1.04 10.48
CA LEU A 139 3.91 2.15 9.63
C LEU A 139 4.86 3.33 9.74
N VAL A 140 5.25 3.90 8.61
CA VAL A 140 5.95 5.17 8.53
C VAL A 140 5.09 6.13 7.72
N VAL A 141 4.69 7.24 8.35
CA VAL A 141 3.94 8.29 7.70
C VAL A 141 4.93 9.32 7.17
N VAL A 142 4.88 9.60 5.87
CA VAL A 142 5.81 10.44 5.14
C VAL A 142 5.14 11.74 4.73
N GLY A 143 5.87 12.80 4.77
CA GLY A 143 5.43 14.07 4.26
C GLY A 143 4.87 15.02 5.21
#